data_41385f0a7e2a1a03b2219188b9161e1a
#
_entry.id   41385f0a7e2a1a03b2219188b9161e1a
#
_cell.length_a   1.000
_cell.length_b   1.000
_cell.length_c   1.000
_cell.angle_alpha   90.00
_cell.angle_beta   90.00
_cell.angle_gamma   90.00
#
_symmetry.space_group_name_H-M   'P 1'
#
loop_
_entity.id
_entity.type
_entity.pdbx_description
1 polymer ?
#
loop_
_entity_poly.entity_id
_entity_poly.type
_entity_poly.pdbx_seq_one_letter_code
_entity_poly.pdbx_strand_id
1 'polypeptide(L)'
;MEKIFLPKEDAILAMMLLRWNIDKLDSWYEDPDGNKIKAGIELSEKTKKKLENDGIESNGENCLICFEDKNENFFSLKCGHQFCSDCWKEYLKEKIKAPLSALQANCPQDGCTLKVYEKLYSIYLNDKNSLAKLDKAIYKNFINRNEDIKQCPNERCHFYIKSSNHSAQEIHCPCGKSYCFKCLKECHRPCSCELYEKFLSIKRNTTAEDDDKRWIEANTKECPHCHQKIQKSQGCNYMLCDPKAGGC
;
A
#
# COMPACT_ATOMS: atom_id res chain seq x y z
N MET A 1 20.44 -19.24 -23.53
CA MET A 1 19.08 -18.82 -23.18
C MET A 1 18.76 -17.56 -23.94
N GLU A 2 17.86 -17.60 -24.88
CA GLU A 2 17.36 -16.39 -25.52
C GLU A 2 16.61 -15.57 -24.47
N LYS A 3 17.08 -14.35 -24.24
CA LYS A 3 16.38 -13.41 -23.36
C LYS A 3 15.11 -12.98 -24.05
N ILE A 4 13.96 -13.46 -23.56
CA ILE A 4 12.65 -13.01 -24.05
C ILE A 4 12.47 -11.56 -23.58
N PHE A 5 12.54 -10.62 -24.52
CA PHE A 5 12.23 -9.23 -24.23
C PHE A 5 10.71 -9.04 -24.20
N LEU A 6 10.15 -8.82 -23.02
CA LEU A 6 8.76 -8.42 -22.88
C LEU A 6 8.62 -6.92 -23.18
N PRO A 7 7.56 -6.48 -23.87
CA PRO A 7 7.18 -5.07 -23.92
C PRO A 7 7.03 -4.49 -22.49
N LYS A 8 7.23 -3.19 -22.32
CA LYS A 8 7.18 -2.53 -21.00
C LYS A 8 5.86 -2.86 -20.26
N GLU A 9 4.75 -2.82 -20.97
CA GLU A 9 3.41 -3.07 -20.43
C GLU A 9 3.28 -4.50 -19.92
N ASP A 10 3.72 -5.47 -20.69
CA ASP A 10 3.70 -6.88 -20.33
C ASP A 10 4.66 -7.17 -19.18
N ALA A 11 5.83 -6.51 -19.16
CA ALA A 11 6.79 -6.61 -18.08
C ALA A 11 6.23 -6.09 -16.74
N ILE A 12 5.46 -5.01 -16.75
CA ILE A 12 4.79 -4.50 -15.54
C ILE A 12 3.79 -5.54 -15.00
N LEU A 13 2.97 -6.15 -15.86
CA LEU A 13 2.00 -7.17 -15.45
C LEU A 13 2.70 -8.42 -14.92
N ALA A 14 3.79 -8.85 -15.59
CA ALA A 14 4.63 -9.96 -15.13
C ALA A 14 5.22 -9.67 -13.74
N MET A 15 5.80 -8.51 -13.54
CA MET A 15 6.39 -8.11 -12.26
C MET A 15 5.34 -7.96 -11.15
N MET A 16 4.12 -7.53 -11.48
CA MET A 16 3.02 -7.52 -10.51
C MET A 16 2.63 -8.94 -10.08
N LEU A 17 2.59 -9.90 -11.00
CA LEU A 17 2.36 -11.32 -10.67
C LEU A 17 3.47 -11.87 -9.77
N LEU A 18 4.73 -11.58 -10.08
CA LEU A 18 5.90 -11.98 -9.29
C LEU A 18 6.07 -11.17 -7.98
N ARG A 19 5.11 -10.29 -7.66
CA ARG A 19 5.17 -9.39 -6.51
C ARG A 19 6.43 -8.53 -6.46
N TRP A 20 6.93 -8.12 -7.65
CA TRP A 20 8.13 -7.32 -7.84
C TRP A 20 9.43 -7.98 -7.34
N ASN A 21 9.40 -9.30 -7.16
CA ASN A 21 10.57 -10.06 -6.75
C ASN A 21 11.35 -10.52 -7.98
N ILE A 22 12.53 -9.93 -8.19
CA ILE A 22 13.42 -10.24 -9.32
C ILE A 22 13.99 -11.66 -9.23
N ASP A 23 14.21 -12.19 -8.02
CA ASP A 23 14.75 -13.53 -7.82
C ASP A 23 13.79 -14.63 -8.33
N LYS A 24 12.52 -14.26 -8.55
CA LYS A 24 11.51 -15.15 -9.13
C LYS A 24 11.44 -15.09 -10.66
N LEU A 25 12.29 -14.31 -11.32
CA LEU A 25 12.29 -14.25 -12.78
C LEU A 25 12.62 -15.60 -13.42
N ASP A 26 13.49 -16.41 -12.79
CA ASP A 26 13.80 -17.74 -13.30
C ASP A 26 12.53 -18.60 -13.36
N SER A 27 11.66 -18.55 -12.34
CA SER A 27 10.38 -19.25 -12.35
C SER A 27 9.41 -18.77 -13.42
N TRP A 28 9.55 -17.52 -13.88
CA TRP A 28 8.78 -17.01 -15.02
C TRP A 28 9.16 -17.73 -16.31
N TYR A 29 10.46 -18.02 -16.51
CA TYR A 29 10.99 -18.65 -17.71
C TYR A 29 10.82 -20.16 -17.72
N GLU A 30 10.47 -20.81 -16.60
CA GLU A 30 10.14 -22.23 -16.55
C GLU A 30 8.82 -22.54 -17.28
N ASP A 31 7.82 -21.64 -17.19
CA ASP A 31 6.52 -21.75 -17.84
C ASP A 31 6.07 -20.37 -18.36
N PRO A 32 6.68 -19.84 -19.43
CA PRO A 32 6.40 -18.48 -19.90
C PRO A 32 4.95 -18.29 -20.33
N ASP A 33 4.38 -19.24 -21.03
CA ASP A 33 3.02 -19.13 -21.58
C ASP A 33 1.96 -19.25 -20.47
N GLY A 34 2.13 -20.19 -19.52
CA GLY A 34 1.26 -20.27 -18.36
C GLY A 34 1.35 -19.03 -17.48
N ASN A 35 2.52 -18.45 -17.33
CA ASN A 35 2.70 -17.24 -16.56
C ASN A 35 2.16 -15.98 -17.25
N LYS A 36 2.21 -15.88 -18.58
CA LYS A 36 1.52 -14.83 -19.33
C LYS A 36 0.00 -14.90 -19.15
N ILE A 37 -0.56 -16.12 -19.15
CA ILE A 37 -1.99 -16.33 -18.87
C ILE A 37 -2.35 -15.89 -17.46
N LYS A 38 -1.57 -16.31 -16.45
CA LYS A 38 -1.77 -15.91 -15.03
C LYS A 38 -1.67 -14.40 -14.82
N ALA A 39 -0.77 -13.75 -15.55
CA ALA A 39 -0.60 -12.30 -15.50
C ALA A 39 -1.70 -11.54 -16.26
N GLY A 40 -2.53 -12.22 -17.04
CA GLY A 40 -3.54 -11.59 -17.88
C GLY A 40 -2.99 -10.90 -19.13
N ILE A 41 -1.81 -11.32 -19.57
CA ILE A 41 -1.17 -10.88 -20.83
C ILE A 41 -1.74 -11.62 -22.02
N GLU A 42 -2.11 -12.89 -21.81
CA GLU A 42 -2.70 -13.78 -22.81
C GLU A 42 -3.89 -14.54 -22.24
N LEU A 43 -4.75 -15.07 -23.11
CA LEU A 43 -5.89 -15.91 -22.74
C LEU A 43 -5.51 -17.39 -22.79
N SER A 44 -6.05 -18.17 -21.85
CA SER A 44 -5.94 -19.63 -21.93
C SER A 44 -6.76 -20.17 -23.11
N GLU A 45 -6.32 -21.29 -23.67
CA GLU A 45 -7.06 -21.97 -24.75
C GLU A 45 -8.50 -22.34 -24.35
N LYS A 46 -8.72 -22.67 -23.06
CA LYS A 46 -10.06 -22.93 -22.52
C LYS A 46 -10.94 -21.67 -22.57
N THR A 47 -10.36 -20.51 -22.22
CA THR A 47 -11.07 -19.24 -22.24
C THR A 47 -11.36 -18.81 -23.68
N LYS A 48 -10.40 -18.96 -24.58
CA LYS A 48 -10.61 -18.70 -26.01
C LYS A 48 -11.77 -19.53 -26.58
N LYS A 49 -11.72 -20.84 -26.39
CA LYS A 49 -12.79 -21.76 -26.85
C LYS A 49 -14.16 -21.47 -26.23
N LYS A 50 -14.20 -21.08 -24.94
CA LYS A 50 -15.44 -20.68 -24.28
C LYS A 50 -16.02 -19.42 -24.92
N LEU A 51 -15.20 -18.40 -25.15
CA LEU A 51 -15.61 -17.14 -25.78
C LEU A 51 -16.09 -17.35 -27.23
N GLU A 52 -15.45 -18.27 -27.98
CA GLU A 52 -15.88 -18.68 -29.31
C GLU A 52 -17.24 -19.41 -29.25
N ASN A 53 -17.45 -20.31 -28.29
CA ASN A 53 -18.69 -21.08 -28.14
C ASN A 53 -19.87 -20.28 -27.62
N ASP A 54 -19.61 -19.24 -26.80
CA ASP A 54 -20.65 -18.36 -26.27
C ASP A 54 -21.21 -17.41 -27.36
N GLY A 55 -20.77 -17.58 -28.63
CA GLY A 55 -21.30 -16.85 -29.77
C GLY A 55 -21.06 -15.36 -29.76
N ILE A 56 -20.07 -14.94 -28.97
CA ILE A 56 -19.59 -13.54 -28.93
C ILE A 56 -18.65 -13.35 -30.13
N GLU A 57 -19.12 -13.69 -31.31
CA GLU A 57 -18.56 -13.15 -32.52
C GLU A 57 -18.86 -11.65 -32.52
N SER A 58 -17.83 -10.86 -32.30
CA SER A 58 -17.88 -9.44 -32.60
C SER A 58 -17.96 -9.32 -34.11
N ASN A 59 -19.17 -9.34 -34.63
CA ASN A 59 -19.41 -9.18 -36.07
C ASN A 59 -19.07 -7.75 -36.55
N GLY A 60 -18.37 -6.99 -35.75
CA GLY A 60 -17.85 -5.65 -36.07
C GLY A 60 -18.92 -4.56 -36.20
N GLU A 61 -20.18 -4.89 -35.95
CA GLU A 61 -21.29 -3.97 -36.20
C GLU A 61 -21.79 -3.26 -34.96
N ASN A 62 -21.73 -3.89 -33.76
CA ASN A 62 -22.30 -3.33 -32.54
C ASN A 62 -21.35 -3.38 -31.34
N CYS A 63 -21.36 -2.33 -30.52
CA CYS A 63 -20.65 -2.32 -29.24
C CYS A 63 -21.30 -3.27 -28.23
N LEU A 64 -20.53 -4.16 -27.63
CA LEU A 64 -21.01 -5.12 -26.63
C LEU A 64 -21.48 -4.49 -25.30
N ILE A 65 -21.28 -3.18 -25.09
CA ILE A 65 -21.70 -2.45 -23.88
C ILE A 65 -22.96 -1.62 -24.13
N CYS A 66 -22.95 -0.74 -25.15
CA CYS A 66 -24.09 0.14 -25.44
C CYS A 66 -25.04 -0.42 -26.48
N PHE A 67 -24.65 -1.50 -27.17
CA PHE A 67 -25.41 -2.13 -28.25
C PHE A 67 -25.76 -1.21 -29.42
N GLU A 68 -25.07 -0.06 -29.51
CA GLU A 68 -25.27 0.88 -30.61
C GLU A 68 -24.37 0.50 -31.79
N ASP A 69 -24.94 0.59 -32.98
CA ASP A 69 -24.20 0.55 -34.24
C ASP A 69 -23.50 1.89 -34.46
N LYS A 70 -22.25 1.96 -34.03
CA LYS A 70 -21.39 3.12 -34.28
C LYS A 70 -20.40 2.72 -35.37
N ASN A 71 -20.70 3.07 -36.58
CA ASN A 71 -19.92 2.74 -37.78
C ASN A 71 -18.43 3.13 -37.76
N GLU A 72 -17.90 3.67 -36.67
CA GLU A 72 -16.51 4.11 -36.57
C GLU A 72 -15.93 3.90 -35.15
N ASN A 73 -14.66 3.46 -35.12
CA ASN A 73 -13.79 3.45 -33.92
C ASN A 73 -14.10 2.39 -32.83
N PHE A 74 -14.26 1.15 -33.25
CA PHE A 74 -14.17 0.04 -32.32
C PHE A 74 -12.72 -0.30 -31.99
N PHE A 75 -12.47 -0.62 -30.75
CA PHE A 75 -11.18 -1.09 -30.28
C PHE A 75 -11.32 -2.40 -29.52
N SER A 76 -10.41 -3.34 -29.78
CA SER A 76 -10.31 -4.60 -29.07
C SER A 76 -8.91 -4.80 -28.48
N LEU A 77 -8.84 -5.48 -27.36
CA LEU A 77 -7.59 -6.06 -26.88
C LEU A 77 -7.24 -7.32 -27.67
N LYS A 78 -6.15 -8.00 -27.32
CA LYS A 78 -5.76 -9.28 -27.90
C LYS A 78 -6.85 -10.38 -27.80
N CYS A 79 -7.89 -10.18 -26.99
CA CYS A 79 -9.04 -11.09 -26.86
C CYS A 79 -10.08 -10.95 -27.98
N GLY A 80 -10.01 -9.93 -28.81
CA GLY A 80 -10.93 -9.70 -29.92
C GLY A 80 -12.28 -9.07 -29.53
N HIS A 81 -12.61 -8.87 -28.24
CA HIS A 81 -13.85 -8.23 -27.83
C HIS A 81 -13.85 -6.75 -28.21
N GLN A 82 -14.83 -6.33 -28.98
CA GLN A 82 -14.92 -4.99 -29.54
C GLN A 82 -15.87 -4.10 -28.73
N PHE A 83 -15.40 -2.90 -28.42
CA PHE A 83 -16.20 -1.88 -27.75
C PHE A 83 -15.94 -0.52 -28.42
N CYS A 84 -16.94 0.33 -28.47
CA CYS A 84 -16.77 1.67 -29.03
C CYS A 84 -15.88 2.53 -28.12
N SER A 85 -15.27 3.54 -28.72
CA SER A 85 -14.35 4.45 -28.02
C SER A 85 -14.97 5.14 -26.81
N ASP A 86 -16.27 5.48 -26.86
CA ASP A 86 -16.96 6.12 -25.75
C ASP A 86 -17.12 5.17 -24.56
N CYS A 87 -17.51 3.91 -24.81
CA CYS A 87 -17.61 2.90 -23.78
C CYS A 87 -16.25 2.57 -23.14
N TRP A 88 -15.19 2.49 -23.94
CA TRP A 88 -13.83 2.37 -23.41
C TRP A 88 -13.46 3.54 -22.53
N LYS A 89 -13.74 4.76 -22.99
CA LYS A 89 -13.44 5.99 -22.23
C LYS A 89 -14.15 6.03 -20.88
N GLU A 90 -15.44 5.73 -20.86
CA GLU A 90 -16.19 5.71 -19.59
C GLU A 90 -15.73 4.59 -18.66
N TYR A 91 -15.48 3.40 -19.19
CA TYR A 91 -14.93 2.28 -18.42
C TYR A 91 -13.59 2.64 -17.77
N LEU A 92 -12.67 3.23 -18.54
CA LEU A 92 -11.35 3.60 -18.04
C LEU A 92 -11.42 4.78 -17.04
N LYS A 93 -12.33 5.74 -17.24
CA LYS A 93 -12.59 6.81 -16.27
C LYS A 93 -13.09 6.25 -14.94
N GLU A 94 -13.95 5.25 -14.96
CA GLU A 94 -14.44 4.62 -13.75
C GLU A 94 -13.30 3.87 -13.02
N LYS A 95 -12.51 3.09 -13.76
CA LYS A 95 -11.40 2.34 -13.18
C LYS A 95 -10.32 3.23 -12.56
N ILE A 96 -10.00 4.38 -13.19
CA ILE A 96 -8.96 5.29 -12.70
C ILE A 96 -9.35 6.04 -11.41
N LYS A 97 -10.63 6.07 -11.03
CA LYS A 97 -11.06 6.62 -9.75
C LYS A 97 -10.42 5.87 -8.58
N ALA A 98 -10.23 4.55 -8.73
CA ALA A 98 -9.47 3.72 -7.80
C ALA A 98 -8.20 3.19 -8.48
N PRO A 99 -7.05 3.88 -8.37
CA PRO A 99 -5.85 3.57 -9.14
C PRO A 99 -5.35 2.13 -9.02
N LEU A 100 -5.50 1.49 -7.85
CA LEU A 100 -5.17 0.06 -7.69
C LEU A 100 -6.13 -0.84 -8.48
N SER A 101 -7.40 -0.46 -8.60
CA SER A 101 -8.38 -1.16 -9.45
C SER A 101 -8.07 -0.97 -10.93
N ALA A 102 -7.54 0.19 -11.32
CA ALA A 102 -7.09 0.44 -12.68
C ALA A 102 -5.98 -0.52 -13.12
N LEU A 103 -5.01 -0.80 -12.22
CA LEU A 103 -3.93 -1.76 -12.49
C LEU A 103 -4.42 -3.21 -12.62
N GLN A 104 -5.57 -3.52 -12.08
CA GLN A 104 -6.18 -4.86 -12.11
C GLN A 104 -7.33 -4.96 -13.11
N ALA A 105 -7.62 -3.88 -13.84
CA ALA A 105 -8.72 -3.85 -14.79
C ALA A 105 -8.54 -4.90 -15.88
N ASN A 106 -9.60 -5.65 -16.14
CA ASN A 106 -9.67 -6.63 -17.23
C ASN A 106 -10.40 -6.03 -18.45
N CYS A 107 -10.41 -6.73 -19.55
CA CYS A 107 -11.35 -6.47 -20.64
C CYS A 107 -12.77 -6.32 -20.07
N PRO A 108 -13.59 -5.36 -20.58
CA PRO A 108 -14.95 -5.17 -20.08
C PRO A 108 -15.89 -6.36 -20.30
N GLN A 109 -15.52 -7.29 -21.20
CA GLN A 109 -16.30 -8.51 -21.46
C GLN A 109 -16.31 -9.41 -20.23
N ASP A 110 -17.49 -9.84 -19.83
CA ASP A 110 -17.66 -10.78 -18.73
C ASP A 110 -16.90 -12.10 -18.96
N GLY A 111 -16.20 -12.56 -17.94
CA GLY A 111 -15.36 -13.77 -18.01
C GLY A 111 -14.02 -13.61 -18.73
N CYS A 112 -13.72 -12.46 -19.33
CA CYS A 112 -12.42 -12.20 -19.95
C CYS A 112 -11.38 -11.77 -18.90
N THR A 113 -10.25 -12.47 -18.85
CA THR A 113 -9.16 -12.24 -17.88
C THR A 113 -8.04 -11.36 -18.40
N LEU A 114 -8.11 -10.93 -19.68
CA LEU A 114 -7.07 -10.13 -20.29
C LEU A 114 -7.02 -8.74 -19.65
N LYS A 115 -5.81 -8.33 -19.24
CA LYS A 115 -5.60 -7.04 -18.56
C LYS A 115 -5.59 -5.87 -19.53
N VAL A 116 -6.07 -4.73 -19.03
CA VAL A 116 -5.99 -3.46 -19.72
C VAL A 116 -4.59 -2.87 -19.53
N TYR A 117 -3.94 -2.46 -20.62
CA TYR A 117 -2.60 -1.87 -20.57
C TYR A 117 -2.63 -0.38 -20.18
N GLU A 118 -1.55 0.07 -19.56
CA GLU A 118 -1.31 1.49 -19.24
C GLU A 118 -1.51 2.40 -20.46
N LYS A 119 -1.05 1.95 -21.63
CA LYS A 119 -1.16 2.68 -22.89
C LYS A 119 -2.60 3.03 -23.28
N LEU A 120 -3.59 2.19 -22.95
CA LEU A 120 -5.00 2.47 -23.22
C LEU A 120 -5.50 3.66 -22.42
N TYR A 121 -5.09 3.79 -21.17
CA TYR A 121 -5.42 4.95 -20.35
C TYR A 121 -4.86 6.24 -20.98
N SER A 122 -3.65 6.21 -21.56
CA SER A 122 -3.07 7.35 -22.23
C SER A 122 -3.82 7.75 -23.51
N ILE A 123 -4.27 6.75 -24.27
CA ILE A 123 -5.00 6.99 -25.55
C ILE A 123 -6.39 7.58 -25.30
N TYR A 124 -7.15 6.97 -24.37
CA TYR A 124 -8.56 7.32 -24.19
C TYR A 124 -8.81 8.44 -23.19
N LEU A 125 -8.00 8.57 -22.15
CA LEU A 125 -8.20 9.62 -21.16
C LEU A 125 -7.50 10.91 -21.54
N ASN A 126 -6.34 10.81 -22.22
CA ASN A 126 -5.49 11.95 -22.61
C ASN A 126 -5.36 13.04 -21.51
N ASP A 127 -5.42 12.60 -20.25
CA ASP A 127 -5.38 13.45 -19.06
C ASP A 127 -4.13 13.15 -18.25
N LYS A 128 -3.24 14.14 -18.19
CA LYS A 128 -1.97 14.03 -17.45
C LYS A 128 -2.17 13.69 -15.97
N ASN A 129 -3.24 14.19 -15.36
CA ASN A 129 -3.53 13.91 -13.93
C ASN A 129 -3.91 12.44 -13.71
N SER A 130 -4.71 11.88 -14.60
CA SER A 130 -5.10 10.47 -14.54
C SER A 130 -3.91 9.54 -14.77
N LEU A 131 -3.05 9.86 -15.73
CA LEU A 131 -1.81 9.11 -15.97
C LEU A 131 -0.86 9.18 -14.78
N ALA A 132 -0.67 10.37 -14.20
CA ALA A 132 0.16 10.51 -12.99
C ALA A 132 -0.40 9.72 -11.79
N LYS A 133 -1.73 9.58 -11.67
CA LYS A 133 -2.36 8.71 -10.67
C LYS A 133 -2.05 7.24 -10.91
N LEU A 134 -2.06 6.80 -12.16
CA LEU A 134 -1.75 5.43 -12.54
C LEU A 134 -0.28 5.10 -12.25
N ASP A 135 0.64 5.95 -12.67
CA ASP A 135 2.06 5.82 -12.35
C ASP A 135 2.29 5.74 -10.85
N LYS A 136 1.68 6.66 -10.09
CA LYS A 136 1.76 6.63 -8.62
C LYS A 136 1.20 5.34 -8.04
N ALA A 137 0.16 4.75 -8.64
CA ALA A 137 -0.39 3.47 -8.19
C ALA A 137 0.57 2.30 -8.47
N ILE A 138 1.26 2.29 -9.62
CA ILE A 138 2.28 1.31 -9.96
C ILE A 138 3.42 1.39 -8.94
N TYR A 139 3.96 2.59 -8.69
CA TYR A 139 5.00 2.79 -7.67
C TYR A 139 4.55 2.37 -6.28
N LYS A 140 3.33 2.73 -5.88
CA LYS A 140 2.79 2.33 -4.57
C LYS A 140 2.62 0.81 -4.47
N ASN A 141 2.18 0.14 -5.54
CA ASN A 141 2.09 -1.31 -5.58
C ASN A 141 3.47 -1.95 -5.44
N PHE A 142 4.47 -1.44 -6.15
CA PHE A 142 5.87 -1.87 -6.05
C PHE A 142 6.39 -1.74 -4.61
N ILE A 143 6.24 -0.56 -3.99
CA ILE A 143 6.73 -0.28 -2.65
C ILE A 143 6.04 -1.14 -1.60
N ASN A 144 4.71 -1.28 -1.67
CA ASN A 144 3.95 -2.09 -0.72
C ASN A 144 4.29 -3.59 -0.78
N ARG A 145 4.91 -4.04 -1.87
CA ARG A 145 5.34 -5.44 -2.05
C ARG A 145 6.81 -5.67 -1.69
N ASN A 146 7.58 -4.60 -1.54
CA ASN A 146 8.99 -4.66 -1.16
C ASN A 146 9.17 -4.27 0.30
N GLU A 147 9.51 -5.24 1.14
CA GLU A 147 9.75 -5.01 2.57
C GLU A 147 10.97 -4.13 2.82
N ASP A 148 11.91 -4.15 1.87
CA ASP A 148 13.16 -3.35 1.90
C ASP A 148 12.94 -1.87 1.61
N ILE A 149 11.76 -1.47 1.09
CA ILE A 149 11.50 -0.11 0.67
C ILE A 149 10.29 0.42 1.42
N LYS A 150 10.45 1.55 2.10
CA LYS A 150 9.35 2.21 2.81
C LYS A 150 9.31 3.70 2.51
N GLN A 151 8.12 4.25 2.46
CA GLN A 151 7.93 5.69 2.35
C GLN A 151 8.13 6.36 3.70
N CYS A 152 8.73 7.54 3.71
CA CYS A 152 8.81 8.37 4.90
C CYS A 152 7.40 8.62 5.48
N PRO A 153 7.17 8.43 6.79
CA PRO A 153 5.86 8.61 7.41
C PRO A 153 5.43 10.08 7.51
N ASN A 154 6.28 11.04 7.19
CA ASN A 154 5.92 12.45 7.16
C ASN A 154 5.06 12.73 5.91
N GLU A 155 3.82 13.16 6.09
CA GLU A 155 2.84 13.41 5.03
C GLU A 155 3.33 14.38 3.94
N ARG A 156 4.22 15.32 4.31
CA ARG A 156 4.80 16.31 3.38
C ARG A 156 6.08 15.81 2.69
N CYS A 157 6.48 14.56 2.97
CA CYS A 157 7.72 13.99 2.46
C CYS A 157 7.43 12.93 1.40
N HIS A 158 8.12 13.01 0.27
CA HIS A 158 7.99 12.07 -0.84
C HIS A 158 9.20 11.12 -0.97
N PHE A 159 10.10 11.12 0.00
CA PHE A 159 11.26 10.24 -0.03
C PHE A 159 10.89 8.80 0.31
N TYR A 160 11.53 7.88 -0.42
CA TYR A 160 11.50 6.46 -0.15
C TYR A 160 12.89 6.02 0.31
N ILE A 161 12.92 5.14 1.27
CA ILE A 161 14.17 4.67 1.87
C ILE A 161 14.24 3.18 1.69
N LYS A 162 15.37 2.71 1.15
CA LYS A 162 15.70 1.29 1.01
C LYS A 162 16.62 0.88 2.15
N SER A 163 16.31 -0.22 2.82
CA SER A 163 17.14 -0.86 3.82
C SER A 163 17.07 -2.37 3.66
N SER A 164 18.19 -3.01 3.47
CA SER A 164 18.29 -4.47 3.45
C SER A 164 18.26 -5.11 4.84
N ASN A 165 18.28 -4.29 5.89
CA ASN A 165 18.22 -4.74 7.27
C ASN A 165 16.81 -4.51 7.83
N HIS A 166 16.03 -5.59 7.99
CA HIS A 166 14.66 -5.57 8.51
C HIS A 166 14.58 -5.37 10.05
N SER A 167 15.71 -5.25 10.74
CA SER A 167 15.71 -4.95 12.18
C SER A 167 15.18 -3.54 12.43
N ALA A 168 14.77 -3.27 13.67
CA ALA A 168 14.35 -1.96 14.12
C ALA A 168 15.54 -0.98 14.07
N GLN A 169 15.81 -0.44 12.88
CA GLN A 169 16.90 0.47 12.61
C GLN A 169 16.39 1.91 12.58
N GLU A 170 17.14 2.79 13.23
CA GLU A 170 16.90 4.23 13.12
C GLU A 170 17.26 4.72 11.71
N ILE A 171 16.34 5.42 11.10
CA ILE A 171 16.49 5.99 9.76
C ILE A 171 16.36 7.51 9.86
N HIS A 172 17.30 8.19 9.25
CA HIS A 172 17.30 9.65 9.10
C HIS A 172 16.84 10.00 7.68
N CYS A 173 15.68 10.61 7.56
CA CYS A 173 15.16 11.05 6.28
C CYS A 173 15.77 12.42 5.89
N PRO A 174 16.04 12.69 4.61
CA PRO A 174 16.46 14.02 4.14
C PRO A 174 15.49 15.16 4.52
N CYS A 175 14.24 14.87 4.86
CA CYS A 175 13.29 15.84 5.38
C CYS A 175 13.56 16.28 6.84
N GLY A 176 14.62 15.79 7.47
CA GLY A 176 15.02 16.08 8.85
C GLY A 176 14.33 15.24 9.92
N LYS A 177 13.42 14.33 9.57
CA LYS A 177 12.77 13.44 10.53
C LYS A 177 13.49 12.10 10.64
N SER A 178 13.53 11.58 11.89
CA SER A 178 14.07 10.26 12.20
C SER A 178 12.96 9.32 12.66
N TYR A 179 13.01 8.07 12.23
CA TYR A 179 12.01 7.09 12.58
C TYR A 179 12.55 5.65 12.54
N CYS A 180 11.80 4.74 13.12
CA CYS A 180 12.12 3.32 13.08
C CYS A 180 11.69 2.72 11.74
N PHE A 181 12.60 2.05 11.01
CA PHE A 181 12.29 1.44 9.72
C PHE A 181 11.25 0.33 9.83
N LYS A 182 11.27 -0.44 10.93
CA LYS A 182 10.35 -1.57 11.12
C LYS A 182 8.89 -1.12 11.27
N CYS A 183 8.62 -0.14 12.15
CA CYS A 183 7.25 0.27 12.50
C CYS A 183 6.83 1.64 11.97
N LEU A 184 7.74 2.41 11.35
CA LEU A 184 7.54 3.77 10.81
C LEU A 184 7.10 4.81 11.85
N LYS A 185 7.23 4.51 13.14
CA LYS A 185 6.99 5.44 14.24
C LYS A 185 8.28 6.18 14.61
N GLU A 186 8.18 7.15 15.51
CA GLU A 186 9.35 7.85 16.04
C GLU A 186 10.42 6.87 16.53
N CYS A 187 11.69 7.30 16.48
CA CYS A 187 12.80 6.51 16.98
C CYS A 187 12.58 6.15 18.44
N HIS A 188 12.68 4.88 18.75
CA HIS A 188 12.38 4.36 20.09
C HIS A 188 13.48 3.44 20.65
N ARG A 189 14.70 3.45 20.10
CA ARG A 189 15.84 2.72 20.69
C ARG A 189 16.15 3.25 22.08
N PRO A 190 16.48 2.36 23.03
CA PRO A 190 16.75 0.91 22.88
C PRO A 190 15.49 0.00 22.93
N CYS A 191 14.29 0.56 23.04
CA CYS A 191 13.05 -0.22 23.14
C CYS A 191 12.73 -1.01 21.85
N SER A 192 12.12 -2.18 22.00
CA SER A 192 11.54 -2.90 20.87
C SER A 192 10.29 -2.19 20.36
N CYS A 193 9.91 -2.46 19.09
CA CYS A 193 8.66 -1.90 18.53
C CYS A 193 7.43 -2.28 19.35
N GLU A 194 7.41 -3.48 19.93
CA GLU A 194 6.30 -3.98 20.75
C GLU A 194 6.18 -3.24 22.08
N LEU A 195 7.32 -2.99 22.74
CA LEU A 195 7.34 -2.22 23.99
C LEU A 195 6.94 -0.76 23.74
N TYR A 196 7.41 -0.19 22.64
CA TYR A 196 7.04 1.17 22.27
C TYR A 196 5.53 1.28 21.94
N GLU A 197 4.94 0.27 21.31
CA GLU A 197 3.49 0.25 21.06
C GLU A 197 2.69 0.17 22.38
N LYS A 198 3.12 -0.67 23.31
CA LYS A 198 2.52 -0.73 24.65
C LYS A 198 2.62 0.62 25.37
N PHE A 199 3.78 1.25 25.30
CA PHE A 199 3.96 2.60 25.86
C PHE A 199 2.99 3.61 25.25
N LEU A 200 2.87 3.64 23.93
CA LEU A 200 1.93 4.54 23.25
C LEU A 200 0.47 4.26 23.62
N SER A 201 0.10 3.00 23.79
CA SER A 201 -1.26 2.63 24.19
C SER A 201 -1.58 3.09 25.59
N ILE A 202 -0.62 2.96 26.53
CA ILE A 202 -0.75 3.49 27.88
C ILE A 202 -0.86 5.01 27.85
N LYS A 203 0.02 5.68 27.11
CA LYS A 203 0.04 7.16 26.99
C LYS A 203 -1.28 7.72 26.41
N ARG A 204 -1.91 7.02 25.47
CA ARG A 204 -3.20 7.44 24.90
C ARG A 204 -4.34 7.33 25.89
N ASN A 205 -4.26 6.38 26.82
CA ASN A 205 -5.31 6.08 27.80
C ASN A 205 -5.10 6.77 29.16
N THR A 206 -4.01 7.53 29.31
CA THR A 206 -3.69 8.24 30.56
C THR A 206 -4.05 9.72 30.43
N THR A 207 -4.78 10.23 31.39
CA THR A 207 -5.00 11.67 31.55
C THR A 207 -3.82 12.30 32.29
N ALA A 208 -3.69 13.63 32.22
CA ALA A 208 -2.70 14.35 33.01
C ALA A 208 -2.83 14.08 34.53
N GLU A 209 -4.06 13.94 35.01
CA GLU A 209 -4.37 13.57 36.40
C GLU A 209 -3.89 12.17 36.78
N ASP A 210 -3.89 11.22 35.84
CA ASP A 210 -3.38 9.86 36.08
C ASP A 210 -1.83 9.85 36.11
N ASP A 211 -1.18 10.68 35.33
CA ASP A 211 0.27 10.84 35.35
C ASP A 211 0.71 11.50 36.67
N ASP A 212 -0.02 12.50 37.16
CA ASP A 212 0.24 13.13 38.46
C ASP A 212 0.06 12.12 39.60
N LYS A 213 -0.99 11.32 39.59
CA LYS A 213 -1.22 10.26 40.58
C LYS A 213 -0.07 9.25 40.61
N ARG A 214 0.34 8.77 39.46
CA ARG A 214 1.46 7.82 39.33
C ARG A 214 2.78 8.42 39.82
N TRP A 215 3.03 9.70 39.49
CA TRP A 215 4.19 10.37 39.96
C TRP A 215 4.20 10.50 41.49
N ILE A 216 3.07 10.87 42.09
CA ILE A 216 2.89 10.97 43.53
C ILE A 216 3.11 9.60 44.18
N GLU A 217 2.49 8.53 43.65
CA GLU A 217 2.66 7.17 44.16
C GLU A 217 4.12 6.68 44.07
N ALA A 218 4.83 7.00 43.00
CA ALA A 218 6.20 6.55 42.79
C ALA A 218 7.22 7.35 43.64
N ASN A 219 6.94 8.65 43.96
CA ASN A 219 7.89 9.54 44.57
C ASN A 219 7.55 9.97 46.01
N THR A 220 6.41 9.50 46.53
CA THR A 220 6.00 9.85 47.91
C THR A 220 5.73 8.58 48.72
N LYS A 221 5.82 8.71 50.03
CA LYS A 221 5.38 7.71 51.02
C LYS A 221 4.37 8.33 51.97
N GLU A 222 3.40 7.53 52.39
CA GLU A 222 2.42 7.97 53.35
C GLU A 222 3.01 8.03 54.77
N CYS A 223 2.68 9.08 55.51
CA CYS A 223 2.96 9.12 56.93
C CYS A 223 2.16 8.04 57.65
N PRO A 224 2.79 7.16 58.47
CA PRO A 224 2.07 6.09 59.16
C PRO A 224 1.04 6.61 60.17
N HIS A 225 1.07 7.90 60.54
CA HIS A 225 0.21 8.49 61.56
C HIS A 225 -0.97 9.26 60.99
N CYS A 226 -0.72 10.16 60.02
CA CYS A 226 -1.77 11.00 59.46
C CYS A 226 -2.09 10.67 57.97
N HIS A 227 -1.43 9.69 57.37
CA HIS A 227 -1.60 9.23 55.98
C HIS A 227 -1.32 10.30 54.92
N GLN A 228 -0.76 11.43 55.28
CA GLN A 228 -0.37 12.46 54.32
C GLN A 228 0.82 12.00 53.48
N LYS A 229 0.81 12.26 52.21
CA LYS A 229 1.87 11.89 51.28
C LYS A 229 3.07 12.82 51.44
N ILE A 230 4.22 12.26 51.73
CA ILE A 230 5.49 12.96 52.00
C ILE A 230 6.50 12.63 50.92
N GLN A 231 7.02 13.65 50.21
CA GLN A 231 8.12 13.49 49.29
C GLN A 231 9.45 13.66 49.99
N LYS A 232 10.35 12.68 49.83
CA LYS A 232 11.73 12.81 50.28
C LYS A 232 12.54 13.60 49.24
N SER A 233 12.86 14.84 49.54
CA SER A 233 13.95 15.59 48.88
C SER A 233 15.30 15.11 49.39
N GLN A 234 16.39 15.31 48.66
CA GLN A 234 17.73 14.83 49.03
C GLN A 234 18.10 15.18 50.49
N GLY A 235 18.68 14.23 51.21
CA GLY A 235 19.25 14.50 52.54
C GLY A 235 18.81 13.55 53.66
N CYS A 236 18.44 14.10 54.81
CA CYS A 236 18.17 13.37 56.03
C CYS A 236 17.04 12.33 55.93
N ASN A 237 17.22 11.19 56.60
CA ASN A 237 16.17 10.16 56.67
C ASN A 237 15.08 10.50 57.70
N TYR A 238 15.28 11.53 58.52
CA TYR A 238 14.31 12.00 59.49
C TYR A 238 13.43 13.08 58.86
N MET A 239 12.14 12.78 58.74
CA MET A 239 11.13 13.65 58.11
C MET A 239 10.03 13.96 59.12
N LEU A 240 9.67 15.21 59.21
CA LEU A 240 8.52 15.67 59.99
C LEU A 240 7.36 15.99 59.04
N CYS A 241 6.16 15.60 59.40
CA CYS A 241 4.98 16.05 58.70
C CYS A 241 4.78 17.55 58.88
N ASP A 242 4.33 18.26 57.83
CA ASP A 242 4.02 19.67 57.92
C ASP A 242 2.68 19.88 58.64
N PRO A 243 2.68 20.44 59.84
CA PRO A 243 1.45 20.71 60.61
C PRO A 243 0.52 21.71 59.89
N LYS A 244 1.09 22.64 59.09
CA LYS A 244 0.29 23.63 58.32
C LYS A 244 -0.47 23.02 57.16
N ALA A 245 0.01 21.86 56.67
CA ALA A 245 -0.68 21.08 55.62
C ALA A 245 -1.60 19.98 56.20
N GLY A 246 -1.87 20.02 57.52
CA GLY A 246 -2.74 19.05 58.19
C GLY A 246 -2.00 17.76 58.64
N GLY A 247 -0.68 17.77 58.67
CA GLY A 247 0.16 16.67 59.16
C GLY A 247 0.24 16.62 60.70
N CYS A 248 0.77 15.48 61.20
CA CYS A 248 0.95 15.30 62.67
C CYS A 248 2.31 15.82 63.20
#